data_bc411b0d6d66007834f8deee76c4c490
#
_entry.id   bc411b0d6d66007834f8deee76c4c490
#
_cell.length_a   1.000
_cell.length_b   1.000
_cell.length_c   1.000
_cell.angle_alpha   90.00
_cell.angle_beta   90.00
_cell.angle_gamma   90.00
#
_symmetry.space_group_name_H-M   'P 1'
#
loop_
_entity.id
_entity.type
_entity.pdbx_description
1 polymer ?
#
loop_
_entity_poly.entity_id
_entity_poly.type
_entity_poly.pdbx_seq_one_letter_code
_entity_poly.pdbx_strand_id
1 'polypeptide(L)'
;MRVGPSYQSTTRRRESLRLCCRIVGTPVEAARPTKSDFSATAAFFDLDKTLIARSSTLAFGRPFYRHGLLSRTDMIRGALAQARYRLSGADHRQMEKLRASACAACRGWPADRVTEIVSRYLKDLILPYVYAEARALLSEHRSAGQDVIIVSTSGEEVVAPIGALLGAESVIATRMRIANGHYTGEMECYAYGEEKAVQVRRLAAERGYLLPGCYAYSDSITDLPLLEAVGNPRVVNPDRALRRIATARGWPVLSFSTAERNSAQPMGIEAP
;
A
#
# COMPACT_ATOMS: atom_id res chain seq x y z
N MET A 1 12.92 -58.05 16.10
CA MET A 1 12.81 -57.16 14.93
C MET A 1 11.58 -56.31 15.06
N ARG A 2 11.69 -55.04 15.43
CA ARG A 2 10.58 -54.09 15.45
C ARG A 2 10.93 -52.98 14.45
N VAL A 3 10.10 -52.87 13.42
CA VAL A 3 10.21 -51.81 12.40
C VAL A 3 9.44 -50.60 12.91
N GLY A 4 10.11 -49.46 13.04
CA GLY A 4 9.53 -48.20 13.44
C GLY A 4 8.85 -47.49 12.25
N PRO A 5 7.88 -46.57 12.52
CA PRO A 5 7.14 -45.91 11.46
C PRO A 5 7.93 -44.78 10.82
N SER A 6 7.88 -44.77 9.50
CA SER A 6 8.48 -43.78 8.61
C SER A 6 7.87 -42.38 8.76
N TYR A 7 8.71 -41.42 8.91
CA TYR A 7 8.46 -39.97 8.91
C TYR A 7 8.04 -39.54 7.49
N GLN A 8 6.77 -39.35 7.25
CA GLN A 8 6.27 -38.72 6.02
C GLN A 8 6.12 -37.21 6.21
N SER A 9 6.90 -36.54 5.51
CA SER A 9 7.20 -35.15 5.29
C SER A 9 6.05 -34.16 5.24
N THR A 10 6.26 -33.06 5.91
CA THR A 10 5.59 -31.75 5.94
C THR A 10 5.64 -30.96 4.61
N THR A 11 5.43 -31.58 3.46
CA THR A 11 5.54 -30.89 2.15
C THR A 11 4.20 -30.34 1.63
N ARG A 12 3.07 -30.63 2.27
CA ARG A 12 1.73 -30.18 1.80
C ARG A 12 1.28 -28.78 2.24
N ARG A 13 2.04 -28.06 3.09
CA ARG A 13 1.66 -26.70 3.55
C ARG A 13 2.24 -25.56 2.72
N ARG A 14 3.10 -25.83 1.76
CA ARG A 14 3.73 -24.78 0.93
C ARG A 14 3.05 -24.52 -0.42
N GLU A 15 2.13 -25.36 -0.85
CA GLU A 15 1.48 -25.21 -2.16
C GLU A 15 0.18 -24.38 -2.14
N SER A 16 -0.48 -24.21 -1.00
CA SER A 16 -1.74 -23.44 -0.92
C SER A 16 -1.55 -21.91 -0.80
N LEU A 17 -0.32 -21.42 -0.66
CA LEU A 17 -0.01 -19.98 -0.57
C LEU A 17 0.35 -19.35 -1.92
N ARG A 18 0.34 -20.11 -3.01
CA ARG A 18 0.78 -19.63 -4.33
C ARG A 18 -0.27 -18.93 -5.18
N LEU A 19 -1.48 -18.71 -4.68
CA LEU A 19 -2.56 -18.08 -5.46
C LEU A 19 -3.02 -16.73 -4.89
N CYS A 20 -2.12 -15.93 -4.39
CA CYS A 20 -2.51 -14.79 -3.58
C CYS A 20 -1.93 -13.47 -4.06
N CYS A 21 -2.47 -12.88 -5.02
CA CYS A 21 -2.52 -11.45 -5.37
C CYS A 21 -2.75 -11.28 -6.86
N ARG A 22 -3.99 -11.05 -7.26
CA ARG A 22 -4.26 -10.47 -8.57
C ARG A 22 -3.81 -9.02 -8.54
N ILE A 23 -3.01 -8.63 -9.52
CA ILE A 23 -2.66 -7.24 -9.74
C ILE A 23 -3.84 -6.63 -10.47
N VAL A 24 -4.46 -5.61 -9.88
CA VAL A 24 -5.55 -4.88 -10.53
C VAL A 24 -4.93 -3.82 -11.42
N GLY A 25 -4.95 -4.09 -12.73
CA GLY A 25 -4.76 -3.04 -13.73
C GLY A 25 -6.12 -2.42 -14.05
N THR A 26 -6.23 -1.12 -14.13
CA THR A 26 -7.39 -0.45 -14.71
C THR A 26 -7.46 -0.84 -16.19
N PRO A 27 -8.63 -1.27 -16.72
CA PRO A 27 -8.77 -1.51 -18.15
C PRO A 27 -8.81 -0.16 -18.88
N VAL A 28 -7.64 0.36 -19.25
CA VAL A 28 -7.55 1.41 -20.26
C VAL A 28 -7.20 0.71 -21.56
N GLU A 29 -8.22 0.31 -22.29
CA GLU A 29 -8.08 -0.16 -23.67
C GLU A 29 -7.92 1.05 -24.58
N ALA A 30 -6.71 1.61 -24.60
CA ALA A 30 -6.21 2.45 -25.67
C ALA A 30 -4.97 1.74 -26.22
N ALA A 31 -5.00 1.43 -27.51
CA ALA A 31 -3.89 0.80 -28.23
C ALA A 31 -2.59 1.56 -27.92
N ARG A 32 -1.72 0.98 -27.09
CA ARG A 32 -0.37 1.47 -26.85
C ARG A 32 0.48 1.21 -28.09
N PRO A 33 1.34 2.14 -28.50
CA PRO A 33 2.37 1.84 -29.50
C PRO A 33 3.20 0.67 -28.98
N THR A 34 3.44 -0.30 -29.84
CA THR A 34 4.30 -1.46 -29.58
C THR A 34 5.65 -0.96 -29.04
N LYS A 35 5.96 -1.27 -27.78
CA LYS A 35 7.26 -0.97 -27.16
C LYS A 35 8.33 -1.75 -27.93
N SER A 36 9.05 -1.07 -28.82
CA SER A 36 10.26 -1.57 -29.44
C SER A 36 11.36 -1.68 -28.40
N ASP A 37 12.00 -2.81 -28.26
CA ASP A 37 13.33 -3.18 -27.72
C ASP A 37 13.98 -2.40 -26.57
N PHE A 38 13.27 -1.53 -25.85
CA PHE A 38 13.76 -0.95 -24.60
C PHE A 38 13.28 -1.81 -23.42
N SER A 39 14.22 -2.29 -22.62
CA SER A 39 13.93 -2.98 -21.38
C SER A 39 12.98 -2.12 -20.54
N ALA A 40 11.76 -2.63 -20.33
CA ALA A 40 10.74 -1.92 -19.57
C ALA A 40 11.23 -1.66 -18.13
N THR A 41 11.08 -0.45 -17.65
CA THR A 41 11.40 -0.08 -16.26
C THR A 41 10.17 0.51 -15.59
N ALA A 42 10.15 0.45 -14.25
CA ALA A 42 9.05 0.93 -13.43
C ALA A 42 9.56 1.69 -12.21
N ALA A 43 8.70 2.53 -11.66
CA ALA A 43 8.90 3.20 -10.39
C ALA A 43 7.83 2.73 -9.38
N PHE A 44 8.29 2.11 -8.31
CA PHE A 44 7.47 1.58 -7.23
C PHE A 44 7.41 2.57 -6.07
N PHE A 45 6.23 2.99 -5.69
CA PHE A 45 6.02 3.98 -4.64
C PHE A 45 5.23 3.38 -3.48
N ASP A 46 5.76 3.46 -2.27
CA ASP A 46 4.90 3.36 -1.11
C ASP A 46 3.94 4.55 -1.07
N LEU A 47 2.81 4.40 -0.38
CA LEU A 47 1.74 5.40 -0.37
C LEU A 47 1.80 6.31 0.85
N ASP A 48 1.64 5.72 2.05
CA ASP A 48 1.42 6.44 3.29
C ASP A 48 2.71 7.10 3.78
N LYS A 49 2.76 8.44 3.91
CA LYS A 49 3.92 9.27 4.23
C LYS A 49 5.02 9.31 3.15
N THR A 50 4.83 8.61 2.04
CA THR A 50 5.71 8.67 0.87
C THR A 50 5.09 9.50 -0.25
N LEU A 51 3.89 9.16 -0.74
CA LEU A 51 3.15 9.98 -1.71
C LEU A 51 2.19 10.95 -1.03
N ILE A 52 1.61 10.57 0.10
CA ILE A 52 0.67 11.37 0.88
C ILE A 52 1.16 11.58 2.32
N ALA A 53 0.94 12.78 2.89
CA ALA A 53 1.45 13.18 4.20
C ALA A 53 0.75 12.49 5.39
N ARG A 54 -0.12 11.52 5.16
CA ARG A 54 -0.94 10.85 6.19
C ARG A 54 -1.17 9.38 5.87
N SER A 55 -1.79 8.65 6.80
CA SER A 55 -2.27 7.29 6.52
C SER A 55 -3.56 7.33 5.72
N SER A 56 -3.57 6.65 4.58
CA SER A 56 -4.73 6.47 3.70
C SER A 56 -5.87 5.76 4.41
N THR A 57 -5.60 4.64 5.08
CA THR A 57 -6.62 3.88 5.83
C THR A 57 -7.26 4.72 6.93
N LEU A 58 -6.48 5.49 7.71
CA LEU A 58 -7.02 6.33 8.78
C LEU A 58 -7.83 7.51 8.26
N ALA A 59 -7.57 7.98 7.05
CA ALA A 59 -8.33 9.05 6.43
C ALA A 59 -9.81 8.71 6.33
N PHE A 60 -10.14 7.45 6.04
CA PHE A 60 -11.51 6.98 5.86
C PHE A 60 -12.21 6.54 7.16
N GLY A 61 -11.54 6.59 8.31
CA GLY A 61 -12.13 6.19 9.59
C GLY A 61 -13.45 6.92 9.92
N ARG A 62 -13.49 8.26 9.76
CA ARG A 62 -14.72 9.05 9.99
C ARG A 62 -15.85 8.72 8.99
N PRO A 63 -15.63 8.66 7.68
CA PRO A 63 -16.63 8.17 6.72
C PRO A 63 -17.15 6.78 7.09
N PHE A 64 -16.29 5.80 7.36
CA PHE A 64 -16.73 4.46 7.74
C PHE A 64 -17.57 4.46 9.01
N TYR A 65 -17.23 5.27 10.02
CA TYR A 65 -18.05 5.45 11.20
C TYR A 65 -19.42 6.08 10.88
N ARG A 66 -19.46 7.17 10.08
CA ARG A 66 -20.71 7.85 9.71
C ARG A 66 -21.66 6.96 8.91
N HIS A 67 -21.11 6.04 8.13
CA HIS A 67 -21.87 5.09 7.32
C HIS A 67 -22.11 3.75 8.03
N GLY A 68 -21.82 3.65 9.33
CA GLY A 68 -22.16 2.50 10.17
C GLY A 68 -21.26 1.27 9.99
N LEU A 69 -20.13 1.38 9.27
CA LEU A 69 -19.16 0.28 9.14
C LEU A 69 -18.27 0.15 10.37
N LEU A 70 -17.91 1.25 11.02
CA LEU A 70 -17.14 1.26 12.26
C LEU A 70 -18.02 1.68 13.44
N SER A 71 -17.81 1.03 14.58
CA SER A 71 -18.40 1.43 15.86
C SER A 71 -17.54 2.51 16.58
N ARG A 72 -18.11 3.15 17.60
CA ARG A 72 -17.35 4.06 18.48
C ARG A 72 -16.18 3.35 19.16
N THR A 73 -16.38 2.10 19.55
CA THR A 73 -15.33 1.28 20.17
C THR A 73 -14.19 0.98 19.20
N ASP A 74 -14.47 0.76 17.94
CA ASP A 74 -13.45 0.54 16.90
C ASP A 74 -12.63 1.82 16.65
N MET A 75 -13.30 2.97 16.62
CA MET A 75 -12.62 4.27 16.51
C MET A 75 -11.66 4.53 17.67
N ILE A 76 -12.08 4.26 18.91
CA ILE A 76 -11.25 4.43 20.11
C ILE A 76 -10.08 3.44 20.08
N ARG A 77 -10.33 2.16 19.78
CA ARG A 77 -9.26 1.16 19.66
C ARG A 77 -8.25 1.52 18.60
N GLY A 78 -8.70 1.99 17.42
CA GLY A 78 -7.84 2.45 16.34
C GLY A 78 -6.98 3.64 16.76
N ALA A 79 -7.55 4.64 17.45
CA ALA A 79 -6.83 5.81 17.94
C ALA A 79 -5.76 5.43 18.98
N LEU A 80 -6.09 4.54 19.93
CA LEU A 80 -5.14 4.04 20.94
C LEU A 80 -4.02 3.23 20.30
N ALA A 81 -4.33 2.37 19.33
CA ALA A 81 -3.35 1.59 18.60
C ALA A 81 -2.38 2.49 17.83
N GLN A 82 -2.88 3.55 17.18
CA GLN A 82 -2.07 4.54 16.47
C GLN A 82 -1.17 5.34 17.42
N ALA A 83 -1.67 5.75 18.61
CA ALA A 83 -0.88 6.44 19.61
C ALA A 83 0.28 5.54 20.11
N ARG A 84 0.00 4.28 20.39
CA ARG A 84 1.03 3.30 20.79
C ARG A 84 2.08 3.09 19.70
N TYR A 85 1.67 2.94 18.45
CA TYR A 85 2.58 2.80 17.31
C TYR A 85 3.54 4.00 17.21
N ARG A 86 3.05 5.23 17.43
CA ARG A 86 3.88 6.44 17.41
C ARG A 86 4.91 6.49 18.55
N LEU A 87 4.59 5.91 19.71
CA LEU A 87 5.44 5.97 20.90
C LEU A 87 6.48 4.84 20.94
N SER A 88 6.15 3.64 20.49
CA SER A 88 7.00 2.43 20.66
C SER A 88 7.67 1.93 19.36
N GLY A 89 7.35 2.54 18.20
CA GLY A 89 7.88 2.09 16.90
C GLY A 89 7.22 0.80 16.40
N ALA A 90 7.69 0.31 15.25
CA ALA A 90 7.16 -0.90 14.62
C ALA A 90 7.78 -2.17 15.21
N ASP A 91 7.14 -2.77 16.20
CA ASP A 91 7.43 -4.15 16.60
C ASP A 91 6.56 -5.11 15.77
N HIS A 92 7.16 -6.18 15.25
CA HIS A 92 6.47 -7.19 14.42
C HIS A 92 5.24 -7.77 15.12
N ARG A 93 5.31 -8.01 16.44
CA ARG A 93 4.16 -8.48 17.23
C ARG A 93 3.01 -7.47 17.31
N GLN A 94 3.33 -6.18 17.32
CA GLN A 94 2.32 -5.13 17.34
C GLN A 94 1.64 -5.01 15.98
N MET A 95 2.39 -5.10 14.89
CA MET A 95 1.84 -5.11 13.54
C MET A 95 0.90 -6.30 13.31
N GLU A 96 1.24 -7.48 13.82
CA GLU A 96 0.37 -8.66 13.74
C GLU A 96 -0.95 -8.48 14.52
N LYS A 97 -0.90 -7.85 15.70
CA LYS A 97 -2.12 -7.50 16.47
C LYS A 97 -2.96 -6.45 15.75
N LEU A 98 -2.34 -5.44 15.14
CA LEU A 98 -3.05 -4.43 14.35
C LEU A 98 -3.73 -5.07 13.14
N ARG A 99 -3.03 -5.96 12.44
CA ARG A 99 -3.57 -6.75 11.34
C ARG A 99 -4.80 -7.55 11.77
N ALA A 100 -4.66 -8.34 12.84
CA ALA A 100 -5.77 -9.15 13.37
C ALA A 100 -6.98 -8.29 13.79
N SER A 101 -6.74 -7.13 14.41
CA SER A 101 -7.79 -6.20 14.80
C SER A 101 -8.49 -5.58 13.59
N ALA A 102 -7.76 -5.21 12.55
CA ALA A 102 -8.32 -4.69 11.30
C ALA A 102 -9.19 -5.75 10.59
N CYS A 103 -8.69 -7.00 10.49
CA CYS A 103 -9.45 -8.12 9.94
C CYS A 103 -10.76 -8.36 10.71
N ALA A 104 -10.70 -8.35 12.04
CA ALA A 104 -11.88 -8.54 12.87
C ALA A 104 -12.90 -7.39 12.70
N ALA A 105 -12.43 -6.15 12.60
CA ALA A 105 -13.28 -4.98 12.41
C ALA A 105 -13.99 -4.97 11.05
N CYS A 106 -13.33 -5.44 10.00
CA CYS A 106 -13.89 -5.47 8.64
C CYS A 106 -14.83 -6.67 8.39
N ARG A 107 -14.86 -7.67 9.26
CA ARG A 107 -15.69 -8.87 9.06
C ARG A 107 -17.15 -8.50 8.86
N GLY A 108 -17.75 -9.01 7.79
CA GLY A 108 -19.16 -8.80 7.46
C GLY A 108 -19.45 -7.45 6.78
N TRP A 109 -18.44 -6.61 6.51
CA TRP A 109 -18.68 -5.38 5.75
C TRP A 109 -19.02 -5.73 4.30
N PRO A 110 -20.05 -5.10 3.69
CA PRO A 110 -20.28 -5.21 2.25
C PRO A 110 -19.14 -4.55 1.47
N ALA A 111 -18.51 -5.26 0.56
CA ALA A 111 -17.35 -4.76 -0.18
C ALA A 111 -17.68 -3.60 -1.11
N ASP A 112 -18.84 -3.66 -1.76
CA ASP A 112 -19.38 -2.58 -2.60
C ASP A 112 -19.63 -1.29 -1.82
N ARG A 113 -20.12 -1.41 -0.58
CA ARG A 113 -20.33 -0.26 0.31
C ARG A 113 -19.02 0.41 0.71
N VAL A 114 -17.97 -0.37 0.94
CA VAL A 114 -16.63 0.17 1.21
C VAL A 114 -16.14 0.96 -0.01
N THR A 115 -16.25 0.38 -1.20
CA THR A 115 -15.85 1.02 -2.46
C THR A 115 -16.64 2.31 -2.73
N GLU A 116 -17.96 2.31 -2.48
CA GLU A 116 -18.81 3.49 -2.61
C GLU A 116 -18.35 4.64 -1.70
N ILE A 117 -18.13 4.32 -0.40
CA ILE A 117 -17.69 5.32 0.58
C ILE A 117 -16.31 5.87 0.20
N VAL A 118 -15.36 5.01 -0.16
CA VAL A 118 -14.03 5.44 -0.58
C VAL A 118 -14.14 6.37 -1.79
N SER A 119 -14.86 5.98 -2.83
CA SER A 119 -15.02 6.77 -4.06
C SER A 119 -15.63 8.15 -3.77
N ARG A 120 -16.64 8.22 -2.88
CA ARG A 120 -17.33 9.45 -2.50
C ARG A 120 -16.41 10.47 -1.82
N TYR A 121 -15.55 10.01 -0.89
CA TYR A 121 -14.73 10.90 -0.08
C TYR A 121 -13.27 10.99 -0.54
N LEU A 122 -12.89 10.28 -1.61
CA LEU A 122 -11.51 10.12 -2.07
C LEU A 122 -10.81 11.47 -2.27
N LYS A 123 -11.40 12.35 -3.08
CA LYS A 123 -10.77 13.61 -3.47
C LYS A 123 -10.57 14.51 -2.24
N ASP A 124 -11.58 14.66 -1.41
CA ASP A 124 -11.55 15.56 -0.25
C ASP A 124 -10.57 15.07 0.83
N LEU A 125 -10.44 13.76 0.98
CA LEU A 125 -9.61 13.17 2.02
C LEU A 125 -8.16 12.92 1.59
N ILE A 126 -7.87 12.81 0.31
CA ILE A 126 -6.55 12.42 -0.18
C ILE A 126 -5.83 13.57 -0.88
N LEU A 127 -6.48 14.27 -1.82
CA LEU A 127 -5.80 15.30 -2.61
C LEU A 127 -5.09 16.39 -1.79
N PRO A 128 -5.68 16.91 -0.69
CA PRO A 128 -5.02 17.94 0.12
C PRO A 128 -3.73 17.48 0.82
N TYR A 129 -3.49 16.17 0.85
CA TYR A 129 -2.34 15.56 1.53
C TYR A 129 -1.32 14.96 0.57
N VAL A 130 -1.56 15.00 -0.73
CA VAL A 130 -0.55 14.57 -1.71
C VAL A 130 0.58 15.58 -1.74
N TYR A 131 1.82 15.10 -1.57
CA TYR A 131 2.99 15.97 -1.67
C TYR A 131 3.14 16.51 -3.11
N ALA A 132 3.42 17.79 -3.25
CA ALA A 132 3.69 18.40 -4.56
C ALA A 132 4.92 17.76 -5.22
N GLU A 133 5.95 17.48 -4.43
CA GLU A 133 7.17 16.80 -4.85
C GLU A 133 6.87 15.37 -5.35
N ALA A 134 5.95 14.65 -4.70
CA ALA A 134 5.51 13.33 -5.14
C ALA A 134 4.81 13.41 -6.50
N ARG A 135 3.92 14.40 -6.73
CA ARG A 135 3.27 14.62 -8.04
C ARG A 135 4.29 14.88 -9.14
N ALA A 136 5.30 15.70 -8.85
CA ALA A 136 6.37 15.98 -9.80
C ALA A 136 7.12 14.71 -10.20
N LEU A 137 7.53 13.89 -9.21
CA LEU A 137 8.19 12.61 -9.45
C LEU A 137 7.33 11.62 -10.25
N LEU A 138 6.05 11.48 -9.90
CA LEU A 138 5.12 10.63 -10.66
C LEU A 138 5.04 11.08 -12.14
N SER A 139 5.01 12.39 -12.37
CA SER A 139 5.00 12.96 -13.73
C SER A 139 6.32 12.72 -14.46
N GLU A 140 7.46 12.87 -13.78
CA GLU A 140 8.80 12.62 -14.33
C GLU A 140 8.96 11.17 -14.81
N HIS A 141 8.62 10.19 -13.97
CA HIS A 141 8.68 8.78 -14.33
C HIS A 141 7.78 8.44 -15.52
N ARG A 142 6.54 8.96 -15.53
CA ARG A 142 5.64 8.76 -16.68
C ARG A 142 6.20 9.40 -17.96
N SER A 143 6.76 10.60 -17.87
CA SER A 143 7.36 11.29 -19.02
C SER A 143 8.59 10.55 -19.55
N ALA A 144 9.31 9.84 -18.66
CA ALA A 144 10.41 8.95 -19.04
C ALA A 144 9.93 7.59 -19.59
N GLY A 145 8.62 7.38 -19.75
CA GLY A 145 8.05 6.12 -20.25
C GLY A 145 8.09 4.97 -19.26
N GLN A 146 8.30 5.25 -17.97
CA GLN A 146 8.32 4.26 -16.90
C GLN A 146 6.91 4.06 -16.35
N ASP A 147 6.57 2.82 -16.06
CA ASP A 147 5.29 2.51 -15.40
C ASP A 147 5.37 2.92 -13.93
N VAL A 148 4.32 3.59 -13.43
CA VAL A 148 4.20 3.99 -12.03
C VAL A 148 3.33 2.99 -11.30
N ILE A 149 3.86 2.36 -10.25
CA ILE A 149 3.16 1.36 -9.45
C ILE A 149 3.13 1.81 -7.98
N ILE A 150 1.95 1.81 -7.37
CA ILE A 150 1.80 2.08 -5.94
C ILE A 150 1.83 0.76 -5.18
N VAL A 151 2.65 0.67 -4.14
CA VAL A 151 2.85 -0.53 -3.32
C VAL A 151 2.53 -0.19 -1.87
N SER A 152 1.38 -0.58 -1.36
CA SER A 152 0.90 -0.16 -0.04
C SER A 152 0.41 -1.30 0.84
N THR A 153 0.62 -1.19 2.14
CA THR A 153 0.04 -2.09 3.15
C THR A 153 -1.46 -1.85 3.36
N SER A 154 -1.99 -0.70 2.94
CA SER A 154 -3.41 -0.36 3.03
C SER A 154 -4.25 -1.26 2.12
N GLY A 155 -5.57 -1.36 2.41
CA GLY A 155 -6.50 -2.20 1.66
C GLY A 155 -6.66 -1.76 0.20
N GLU A 156 -6.80 -2.71 -0.70
CA GLU A 156 -6.91 -2.49 -2.15
C GLU A 156 -8.07 -1.55 -2.50
N GLU A 157 -9.19 -1.63 -1.79
CA GLU A 157 -10.36 -0.78 -2.00
C GLU A 157 -10.10 0.70 -1.74
N VAL A 158 -9.05 1.01 -0.95
CA VAL A 158 -8.56 2.36 -0.71
C VAL A 158 -7.44 2.72 -1.69
N VAL A 159 -6.49 1.80 -1.90
CA VAL A 159 -5.28 2.06 -2.67
C VAL A 159 -5.56 2.16 -4.17
N ALA A 160 -6.42 1.30 -4.73
CA ALA A 160 -6.70 1.29 -6.15
C ALA A 160 -7.36 2.61 -6.65
N PRO A 161 -8.38 3.18 -5.97
CA PRO A 161 -8.91 4.49 -6.34
C PRO A 161 -7.89 5.63 -6.17
N ILE A 162 -7.02 5.57 -5.15
CA ILE A 162 -5.93 6.55 -4.99
C ILE A 162 -4.93 6.42 -6.14
N GLY A 163 -4.56 5.20 -6.51
CA GLY A 163 -3.67 4.92 -7.63
C GLY A 163 -4.21 5.50 -8.94
N ALA A 164 -5.47 5.25 -9.24
CA ALA A 164 -6.15 5.82 -10.41
C ALA A 164 -6.15 7.36 -10.38
N LEU A 165 -6.44 7.97 -9.21
CA LEU A 165 -6.42 9.42 -9.02
C LEU A 165 -5.04 10.04 -9.25
N LEU A 166 -3.96 9.33 -8.88
CA LEU A 166 -2.57 9.75 -9.05
C LEU A 166 -1.97 9.34 -10.41
N GLY A 167 -2.72 8.62 -11.24
CA GLY A 167 -2.30 8.16 -12.54
C GLY A 167 -1.29 7.01 -12.48
N ALA A 168 -1.39 6.14 -11.48
CA ALA A 168 -0.61 4.91 -11.42
C ALA A 168 -1.14 3.88 -12.43
N GLU A 169 -0.23 3.14 -13.03
CA GLU A 169 -0.52 2.07 -13.99
C GLU A 169 -1.17 0.85 -13.31
N SER A 170 -0.74 0.55 -12.10
CA SER A 170 -1.28 -0.50 -11.26
C SER A 170 -0.94 -0.30 -9.80
N VAL A 171 -1.55 -1.11 -8.94
CA VAL A 171 -1.30 -1.09 -7.49
C VAL A 171 -1.01 -2.50 -6.98
N ILE A 172 -0.17 -2.56 -5.95
CA ILE A 172 0.06 -3.73 -5.09
C ILE A 172 -0.42 -3.33 -3.70
N ALA A 173 -1.46 -3.98 -3.19
CA ALA A 173 -2.10 -3.61 -1.94
C ALA A 173 -2.54 -4.84 -1.14
N THR A 174 -2.84 -4.64 0.14
CA THR A 174 -3.42 -5.69 0.97
C THR A 174 -4.83 -6.02 0.47
N ARG A 175 -5.12 -7.32 0.31
CA ARG A 175 -6.41 -7.79 -0.15
C ARG A 175 -7.11 -8.61 0.90
N MET A 176 -8.36 -8.24 1.17
CA MET A 176 -9.24 -8.99 2.04
C MET A 176 -9.98 -10.06 1.25
N ARG A 177 -10.24 -11.22 1.87
CA ARG A 177 -11.09 -12.24 1.27
C ARG A 177 -12.55 -11.82 1.32
N ILE A 178 -13.22 -11.93 0.18
CA ILE A 178 -14.64 -11.63 0.01
C ILE A 178 -15.38 -12.93 -0.28
N ALA A 179 -16.50 -13.16 0.42
CA ALA A 179 -17.44 -14.23 0.15
C ALA A 179 -18.86 -13.65 0.19
N ASN A 180 -19.69 -13.98 -0.81
CA ASN A 180 -21.06 -13.48 -0.95
C ASN A 180 -21.16 -11.93 -0.84
N GLY A 181 -20.20 -11.20 -1.40
CA GLY A 181 -20.15 -9.73 -1.38
C GLY A 181 -19.71 -9.11 -0.06
N HIS A 182 -19.30 -9.89 0.94
CA HIS A 182 -18.89 -9.40 2.26
C HIS A 182 -17.46 -9.86 2.60
N TYR A 183 -16.74 -9.03 3.35
CA TYR A 183 -15.44 -9.42 3.90
C TYR A 183 -15.58 -10.54 4.91
N THR A 184 -14.78 -11.60 4.74
CA THR A 184 -14.75 -12.75 5.67
C THR A 184 -14.00 -12.44 6.97
N GLY A 185 -13.24 -11.35 7.01
CA GLY A 185 -12.29 -11.05 8.08
C GLY A 185 -10.95 -11.79 7.94
N GLU A 186 -10.67 -12.35 6.77
CA GLU A 186 -9.39 -12.97 6.43
C GLU A 186 -8.71 -12.18 5.31
N MET A 187 -7.38 -12.17 5.29
CA MET A 187 -6.60 -11.59 4.20
C MET A 187 -6.21 -12.67 3.19
N GLU A 188 -6.37 -12.37 1.91
CA GLU A 188 -5.81 -13.17 0.83
C GLU A 188 -4.33 -12.85 0.64
N CYS A 189 -3.99 -11.56 0.73
CA CYS A 189 -2.63 -11.04 0.59
C CYS A 189 -2.41 -9.93 1.62
N TYR A 190 -1.25 -9.94 2.27
CA TYR A 190 -0.82 -8.88 3.17
C TYR A 190 0.44 -8.21 2.63
N ALA A 191 0.28 -7.09 1.91
CA ALA A 191 1.36 -6.36 1.27
C ALA A 191 2.21 -5.60 2.30
N TYR A 192 3.00 -6.32 3.11
CA TYR A 192 3.83 -5.79 4.19
C TYR A 192 5.22 -6.41 4.20
N GLY A 193 6.26 -5.61 4.42
CA GLY A 193 7.63 -6.07 4.56
C GLY A 193 8.13 -6.85 3.34
N GLU A 194 8.64 -8.04 3.53
CA GLU A 194 9.15 -8.91 2.44
C GLU A 194 8.09 -9.22 1.38
N GLU A 195 6.81 -9.30 1.75
CA GLU A 195 5.75 -9.59 0.79
C GLU A 195 5.62 -8.50 -0.27
N LYS A 196 5.86 -7.21 0.06
CA LYS A 196 5.93 -6.14 -0.94
C LYS A 196 7.00 -6.44 -2.00
N ALA A 197 8.19 -6.86 -1.57
CA ALA A 197 9.28 -7.20 -2.50
C ALA A 197 8.96 -8.44 -3.34
N VAL A 198 8.33 -9.46 -2.76
CA VAL A 198 7.88 -10.66 -3.47
C VAL A 198 6.89 -10.28 -4.58
N GLN A 199 5.90 -9.43 -4.28
CA GLN A 199 4.91 -8.99 -5.26
C GLN A 199 5.53 -8.11 -6.36
N VAL A 200 6.49 -7.25 -6.01
CA VAL A 200 7.23 -6.43 -6.99
C VAL A 200 8.04 -7.31 -7.93
N ARG A 201 8.78 -8.31 -7.42
CA ARG A 201 9.53 -9.26 -8.25
C ARG A 201 8.61 -10.05 -9.17
N ARG A 202 7.44 -10.46 -8.67
CA ARG A 202 6.42 -11.16 -9.47
C ARG A 202 5.90 -10.26 -10.60
N LEU A 203 5.47 -9.04 -10.28
CA LEU A 203 5.01 -8.08 -11.28
C LEU A 203 6.09 -7.77 -12.32
N ALA A 204 7.34 -7.64 -11.87
CA ALA A 204 8.47 -7.40 -12.75
C ALA A 204 8.65 -8.56 -13.75
N ALA A 205 8.55 -9.81 -13.29
CA ALA A 205 8.60 -10.98 -14.14
C ALA A 205 7.42 -11.05 -15.13
N GLU A 206 6.21 -10.71 -14.68
CA GLU A 206 4.98 -10.72 -15.51
C GLU A 206 5.01 -9.63 -16.59
N ARG A 207 5.62 -8.47 -16.31
CA ARG A 207 5.65 -7.31 -17.22
C ARG A 207 6.99 -7.10 -17.91
N GLY A 208 7.99 -7.92 -17.64
CA GLY A 208 9.32 -7.82 -18.22
C GLY A 208 10.15 -6.63 -17.71
N TYR A 209 9.89 -6.12 -16.48
CA TYR A 209 10.68 -5.05 -15.92
C TYR A 209 12.07 -5.56 -15.52
N LEU A 210 13.10 -4.80 -15.87
CA LEU A 210 14.46 -5.04 -15.38
C LEU A 210 14.67 -4.31 -14.06
N LEU A 211 14.57 -5.03 -12.94
CA LEU A 211 14.68 -4.48 -11.59
C LEU A 211 15.94 -3.64 -11.33
N PRO A 212 17.13 -3.93 -11.90
CA PRO A 212 18.28 -3.04 -11.77
C PRO A 212 18.07 -1.64 -12.35
N GLY A 213 17.18 -1.48 -13.34
CA GLY A 213 16.79 -0.18 -13.90
C GLY A 213 15.58 0.46 -13.23
N CYS A 214 14.89 -0.25 -12.33
CA CYS A 214 13.69 0.23 -11.65
C CYS A 214 14.02 1.08 -10.42
N TYR A 215 13.03 1.87 -9.99
CA TYR A 215 13.08 2.74 -8.82
C TYR A 215 12.13 2.25 -7.73
N ALA A 216 12.47 2.49 -6.47
CA ALA A 216 11.56 2.30 -5.34
C ALA A 216 11.67 3.47 -4.35
N TYR A 217 10.52 3.89 -3.81
CA TYR A 217 10.38 5.03 -2.90
C TYR A 217 9.64 4.61 -1.64
N SER A 218 10.19 4.87 -0.45
CA SER A 218 9.51 4.61 0.83
C SER A 218 10.06 5.48 1.96
N ASP A 219 9.26 5.65 3.03
CA ASP A 219 9.60 6.32 4.28
C ASP A 219 9.98 5.38 5.42
N SER A 220 9.71 4.10 5.30
CA SER A 220 9.74 3.15 6.42
C SER A 220 10.78 2.06 6.30
N ILE A 221 11.42 1.72 7.44
CA ILE A 221 12.33 0.57 7.56
C ILE A 221 11.65 -0.76 7.18
N THR A 222 10.34 -0.87 7.34
CA THR A 222 9.60 -2.09 6.98
C THR A 222 9.64 -2.39 5.50
N ASP A 223 9.90 -1.37 4.67
CA ASP A 223 10.01 -1.49 3.22
C ASP A 223 11.46 -1.68 2.73
N LEU A 224 12.40 -1.93 3.65
CA LEU A 224 13.78 -2.23 3.28
C LEU A 224 13.87 -3.33 2.20
N PRO A 225 13.13 -4.46 2.28
CA PRO A 225 13.15 -5.48 1.23
C PRO A 225 12.68 -4.96 -0.14
N LEU A 226 11.69 -4.07 -0.19
CA LEU A 226 11.23 -3.41 -1.42
C LEU A 226 12.34 -2.54 -2.02
N LEU A 227 13.00 -1.72 -1.20
CA LEU A 227 14.09 -0.83 -1.64
C LEU A 227 15.30 -1.63 -2.14
N GLU A 228 15.61 -2.77 -1.51
CA GLU A 228 16.69 -3.69 -1.91
C GLU A 228 16.37 -4.49 -3.18
N ALA A 229 15.10 -4.59 -3.56
CA ALA A 229 14.69 -5.34 -4.74
C ALA A 229 15.00 -4.62 -6.07
N VAL A 230 15.32 -3.33 -6.05
CA VAL A 230 15.53 -2.50 -7.24
C VAL A 230 16.93 -1.90 -7.28
N GLY A 231 17.36 -1.46 -8.48
CA GLY A 231 18.68 -0.82 -8.62
C GLY A 231 18.73 0.64 -8.20
N ASN A 232 17.59 1.33 -8.11
CA ASN A 232 17.54 2.76 -7.79
C ASN A 232 16.63 3.05 -6.57
N PRO A 233 17.02 2.61 -5.35
CA PRO A 233 16.27 2.94 -4.14
C PRO A 233 16.37 4.43 -3.80
N ARG A 234 15.28 5.01 -3.31
CA ARG A 234 15.17 6.38 -2.83
C ARG A 234 14.37 6.39 -1.55
N VAL A 235 14.80 7.11 -0.53
CA VAL A 235 14.06 7.20 0.72
C VAL A 235 13.44 8.59 0.86
N VAL A 236 12.15 8.63 1.22
CA VAL A 236 11.36 9.86 1.33
C VAL A 236 10.99 10.08 2.79
N ASN A 237 11.39 11.22 3.37
CA ASN A 237 11.10 11.53 4.79
C ASN A 237 11.33 10.34 5.73
N PRO A 238 12.45 9.58 5.60
CA PRO A 238 12.60 8.26 6.20
C PRO A 238 12.56 8.30 7.72
N ASP A 239 12.02 7.23 8.32
CA ASP A 239 12.14 6.98 9.74
C ASP A 239 13.63 6.87 10.16
N ARG A 240 13.88 6.92 11.48
CA ARG A 240 15.26 6.97 12.01
C ARG A 240 16.09 5.73 11.59
N ALA A 241 15.46 4.54 11.55
CA ALA A 241 16.14 3.30 11.22
C ALA A 241 16.48 3.24 9.72
N LEU A 242 15.53 3.57 8.86
CA LEU A 242 15.74 3.61 7.41
C LEU A 242 16.74 4.70 7.03
N ARG A 243 16.71 5.88 7.68
CA ARG A 243 17.68 6.97 7.45
C ARG A 243 19.11 6.51 7.69
N ARG A 244 19.36 5.77 8.78
CA ARG A 244 20.70 5.22 9.08
C ARG A 244 21.20 4.28 8.00
N ILE A 245 20.33 3.40 7.51
CA ILE A 245 20.68 2.45 6.43
C ILE A 245 20.91 3.20 5.13
N ALA A 246 20.04 4.13 4.76
CA ALA A 246 20.19 4.93 3.54
C ALA A 246 21.52 5.71 3.54
N THR A 247 21.87 6.33 4.66
CA THR A 247 23.18 7.04 4.80
C THR A 247 24.34 6.08 4.65
N ALA A 248 24.30 4.93 5.31
CA ALA A 248 25.39 3.93 5.26
C ALA A 248 25.58 3.33 3.85
N ARG A 249 24.51 3.26 3.05
CA ARG A 249 24.50 2.70 1.69
C ARG A 249 24.61 3.77 0.59
N GLY A 250 24.69 5.04 0.95
CA GLY A 250 24.73 6.15 -0.02
C GLY A 250 23.42 6.31 -0.83
N TRP A 251 22.28 5.86 -0.29
CA TRP A 251 20.99 6.02 -0.96
C TRP A 251 20.51 7.47 -0.87
N PRO A 252 19.96 8.04 -1.94
CA PRO A 252 19.41 9.38 -1.92
C PRO A 252 18.25 9.52 -0.91
N VAL A 253 18.32 10.58 -0.12
CA VAL A 253 17.30 10.96 0.87
C VAL A 253 16.54 12.17 0.33
N LEU A 254 15.26 12.03 0.09
CA LEU A 254 14.36 13.07 -0.39
C LEU A 254 13.58 13.64 0.80
N SER A 255 13.42 14.95 0.82
CA SER A 255 12.61 15.63 1.84
C SER A 255 11.42 16.29 1.15
N PHE A 256 10.21 15.77 1.41
CA PHE A 256 8.96 16.33 0.94
C PHE A 256 8.33 17.14 2.08
N SER A 257 7.91 18.35 1.79
CA SER A 257 7.36 19.27 2.80
C SER A 257 6.03 19.90 2.39
N THR A 258 5.76 19.94 1.09
CA THR A 258 4.63 20.68 0.53
C THR A 258 3.47 19.74 0.25
N ALA A 259 2.66 19.46 1.25
CA ALA A 259 1.31 19.00 0.97
C ALA A 259 0.50 20.25 0.55
N GLU A 260 -0.08 20.25 -0.64
CA GLU A 260 -0.97 21.32 -1.08
C GLU A 260 -2.17 21.38 -0.13
N ARG A 261 -2.08 22.21 0.91
CA ARG A 261 -3.27 22.71 1.57
C ARG A 261 -3.95 23.63 0.56
N ASN A 262 -4.87 23.08 -0.22
CA ASN A 262 -5.80 23.91 -0.92
C ASN A 262 -6.44 24.82 0.12
N SER A 263 -6.30 26.14 -0.05
CA SER A 263 -6.95 27.20 0.71
C SER A 263 -8.45 27.24 0.37
N ALA A 264 -9.12 26.10 0.38
CA ALA A 264 -10.55 25.99 0.33
C ALA A 264 -11.05 26.09 1.78
N GLN A 265 -11.71 27.20 2.06
CA GLN A 265 -12.40 27.60 3.28
C GLN A 265 -12.98 26.44 4.10
N PRO A 266 -12.98 26.54 5.43
CA PRO A 266 -13.77 25.66 6.26
C PRO A 266 -15.24 25.87 5.88
N MET A 267 -15.88 24.84 5.33
CA MET A 267 -17.33 24.83 5.21
C MET A 267 -17.91 24.98 6.60
N GLY A 268 -18.63 26.07 6.80
CA GLY A 268 -19.34 26.40 8.01
C GLY A 268 -20.17 25.21 8.48
N ILE A 269 -20.04 24.88 9.74
CA ILE A 269 -20.89 23.96 10.46
C ILE A 269 -22.20 24.72 10.65
N GLU A 270 -23.16 24.56 9.76
CA GLU A 270 -24.56 24.80 10.13
C GLU A 270 -25.01 23.60 10.95
N ALA A 271 -25.20 23.83 12.24
CA ALA A 271 -25.87 22.91 13.15
C ALA A 271 -27.39 23.05 12.96
N PRO A 272 -28.15 21.95 13.00
CA PRO A 272 -29.57 22.00 13.26
C PRO A 272 -29.85 22.17 14.76
#